data_85e253a6ef74135df20a2748bfd09a70
#
_entry.id   85e253a6ef74135df20a2748bfd09a70
#
_cell.length_a   1.000
_cell.length_b   1.000
_cell.length_c   1.000
_cell.angle_alpha   90.00
_cell.angle_beta   90.00
_cell.angle_gamma   90.00
#
_symmetry.space_group_name_H-M   'P 1'
#
loop_
_entity.id
_entity.type
_entity.pdbx_description
1 polymer ?
#
loop_
_entity_poly.entity_id
_entity_poly.type
_entity_poly.pdbx_seq_one_letter_code
_entity_poly.pdbx_strand_id
1 'polypeptide(L)'
;MNFFHFFKQPDIHQGIAQYQETPGAVLLDVRTEQEYREGHIPGSKNVPLQQLDKMDALAENKDIPLFVYCYSGSRSRQAVSLLQHMGYSNVQNIGGIAAYRGKVER
;
A
#
# COMPACT_ATOMS: atom_id res chain seq x y z
N MET A 1 4.29 -31.12 3.66
CA MET A 1 4.27 -29.67 3.83
C MET A 1 4.26 -28.96 2.49
N ASN A 2 3.44 -27.94 2.35
CA ASN A 2 3.31 -27.23 1.08
C ASN A 2 4.01 -25.88 1.19
N PHE A 3 5.18 -25.75 0.56
CA PHE A 3 5.95 -24.52 0.59
C PHE A 3 5.32 -23.38 -0.19
N PHE A 4 4.38 -23.67 -1.07
CA PHE A 4 3.76 -22.65 -1.91
C PHE A 4 2.96 -21.63 -1.10
N HIS A 5 2.53 -21.99 0.09
CA HIS A 5 1.82 -21.06 0.95
C HIS A 5 2.68 -19.87 1.37
N PHE A 6 4.00 -20.07 1.45
CA PHE A 6 4.91 -19.00 1.86
C PHE A 6 5.23 -18.01 0.76
N PHE A 7 4.86 -18.35 -0.49
CA PHE A 7 5.18 -17.55 -1.66
C PHE A 7 3.95 -16.98 -2.33
N LYS A 8 2.80 -17.07 -1.66
CA LYS A 8 1.55 -16.57 -2.19
C LYS A 8 1.65 -15.05 -2.36
N GLN A 9 1.34 -14.59 -3.56
CA GLN A 9 1.33 -13.16 -3.85
C GLN A 9 0.16 -12.47 -3.15
N PRO A 10 0.34 -11.23 -2.72
CA PRO A 10 -0.79 -10.47 -2.17
C PRO A 10 -1.88 -10.29 -3.22
N ASP A 11 -3.11 -10.35 -2.76
CA ASP A 11 -4.29 -10.15 -3.60
C ASP A 11 -4.80 -8.72 -3.38
N ILE A 12 -4.70 -7.89 -4.42
CA ILE A 12 -5.06 -6.47 -4.31
C ILE A 12 -6.52 -6.29 -3.92
N HIS A 13 -7.43 -7.13 -4.43
CA HIS A 13 -8.85 -7.00 -4.12
C HIS A 13 -9.16 -7.35 -2.67
N GLN A 14 -8.51 -8.39 -2.16
CA GLN A 14 -8.64 -8.76 -0.76
C GLN A 14 -8.08 -7.67 0.14
N GLY A 15 -6.95 -7.10 -0.23
CA GLY A 15 -6.33 -6.01 0.53
C GLY A 15 -7.21 -4.78 0.58
N ILE A 16 -7.83 -4.42 -0.55
CA ILE A 16 -8.74 -3.27 -0.59
C ILE A 16 -9.96 -3.52 0.28
N ALA A 17 -10.52 -4.74 0.24
CA ALA A 17 -11.67 -5.09 1.07
C ALA A 17 -11.33 -4.97 2.56
N GLN A 18 -10.16 -5.44 2.96
CA GLN A 18 -9.70 -5.31 4.33
C GLN A 18 -9.50 -3.84 4.73
N TYR A 19 -8.94 -3.04 3.83
CA TYR A 19 -8.78 -1.61 4.06
C TYR A 19 -10.14 -0.95 4.33
N GLN A 20 -11.14 -1.27 3.51
CA GLN A 20 -12.48 -0.69 3.64
C GLN A 20 -13.14 -1.06 4.96
N GLU A 21 -12.81 -2.22 5.51
CA GLU A 21 -13.38 -2.71 6.76
C GLU A 21 -12.59 -2.28 8.00
N THR A 22 -11.46 -1.62 7.82
CA THR A 22 -10.56 -1.27 8.93
C THR A 22 -10.70 0.21 9.26
N PRO A 23 -11.33 0.55 10.40
CA PRO A 23 -11.50 1.95 10.78
C PRO A 23 -10.15 2.65 10.94
N GLY A 24 -10.05 3.87 10.41
CA GLY A 24 -8.85 4.68 10.52
C GLY A 24 -7.70 4.28 9.61
N ALA A 25 -7.90 3.27 8.76
CA ALA A 25 -6.85 2.80 7.88
C ALA A 25 -6.55 3.80 6.76
N VAL A 26 -5.30 3.77 6.29
CA VAL A 26 -4.85 4.55 5.14
C VAL A 26 -4.45 3.60 4.02
N LEU A 27 -4.91 3.89 2.82
CA LEU A 27 -4.51 3.20 1.60
C LEU A 27 -3.42 4.04 0.93
N LEU A 28 -2.23 3.46 0.81
CA LEU A 28 -1.03 4.20 0.42
C LEU A 28 -0.53 3.72 -0.93
N ASP A 29 -0.44 4.64 -1.89
CA ASP A 29 0.12 4.40 -3.21
C ASP A 29 1.57 4.90 -3.22
N VAL A 30 2.54 3.98 -3.37
CA VAL A 30 3.96 4.35 -3.32
C VAL A 30 4.59 4.43 -4.71
N ARG A 31 3.74 4.53 -5.75
CA ARG A 31 4.20 4.77 -7.11
C ARG A 31 4.61 6.24 -7.27
N THR A 32 5.14 6.57 -8.44
CA THR A 32 5.49 7.96 -8.73
C THR A 32 4.23 8.82 -8.78
N GLU A 33 4.42 10.13 -8.61
CA GLU A 33 3.33 11.09 -8.70
C GLU A 33 2.66 11.04 -10.07
N GLN A 34 3.45 10.88 -11.13
CA GLN A 34 2.91 10.79 -12.48
C GLN A 34 2.01 9.57 -12.64
N GLU A 35 2.48 8.40 -12.17
CA GLU A 35 1.66 7.18 -12.21
C GLU A 35 0.34 7.38 -11.48
N TYR A 36 0.41 8.01 -10.31
CA TYR A 36 -0.77 8.26 -9.49
C TYR A 36 -1.79 9.13 -10.23
N ARG A 37 -1.32 10.18 -10.88
CA ARG A 37 -2.21 11.08 -11.64
C ARG A 37 -2.84 10.41 -12.85
N GLU A 38 -2.18 9.41 -13.42
CA GLU A 38 -2.71 8.67 -14.57
C GLU A 38 -3.82 7.71 -14.18
N GLY A 39 -3.95 7.38 -12.92
CA GLY A 39 -5.00 6.53 -12.39
C GLY A 39 -4.58 5.86 -11.10
N HIS A 40 -5.42 5.94 -10.09
CA HIS A 40 -5.13 5.36 -8.77
C HIS A 40 -6.39 4.78 -8.17
N ILE A 41 -6.22 3.92 -7.18
CA ILE A 41 -7.34 3.30 -6.48
C ILE A 41 -8.04 4.37 -5.63
N PRO A 42 -9.38 4.46 -5.70
CA PRO A 42 -10.12 5.48 -4.94
C PRO A 42 -9.80 5.43 -3.45
N GLY A 43 -9.61 6.60 -2.87
CA GLY A 43 -9.30 6.73 -1.45
C GLY A 43 -7.82 6.65 -1.12
N SER A 44 -6.96 6.30 -2.08
CA SER A 44 -5.53 6.20 -1.82
C SER A 44 -4.88 7.56 -1.72
N LYS A 45 -3.79 7.61 -0.94
CA LYS A 45 -2.90 8.76 -0.84
C LYS A 45 -1.56 8.39 -1.45
N ASN A 46 -0.97 9.34 -2.18
CA ASN A 46 0.29 9.06 -2.87
C ASN A 46 1.48 9.59 -2.07
N VAL A 47 2.35 8.67 -1.67
CA VAL A 47 3.67 8.99 -1.15
C VAL A 47 4.66 8.09 -1.88
N PRO A 48 5.33 8.60 -2.91
CA PRO A 48 6.28 7.78 -3.66
C PRO A 48 7.35 7.17 -2.77
N LEU A 49 7.81 5.99 -3.16
CA LEU A 49 8.77 5.21 -2.37
C LEU A 49 9.97 6.05 -1.90
N GLN A 50 10.51 6.90 -2.78
CA GLN A 50 11.67 7.72 -2.47
C GLN A 50 11.35 8.90 -1.54
N GLN A 51 10.08 9.10 -1.21
CA GLN A 51 9.63 10.20 -0.37
C GLN A 51 8.93 9.73 0.89
N LEU A 52 9.20 8.50 1.32
CA LEU A 52 8.53 7.93 2.51
C LEU A 52 8.89 8.68 3.79
N ASP A 53 9.98 9.43 3.81
CA ASP A 53 10.31 10.30 4.93
C ASP A 53 9.20 11.33 5.20
N LYS A 54 8.35 11.60 4.22
CA LYS A 54 7.22 12.52 4.39
C LYS A 54 6.02 11.90 5.07
N MET A 55 6.06 10.60 5.37
CA MET A 55 4.95 9.89 6.00
C MET A 55 4.58 10.46 7.37
N ASP A 56 5.56 10.95 8.12
CA ASP A 56 5.28 11.49 9.45
C ASP A 56 4.35 12.71 9.40
N ALA A 57 4.29 13.41 8.28
CA ALA A 57 3.34 14.50 8.09
C ALA A 57 1.92 14.00 7.82
N LEU A 58 1.76 12.75 7.36
CA LEU A 58 0.46 12.17 7.08
C LEU A 58 -0.08 11.35 8.23
N ALA A 59 0.79 10.73 9.03
CA ALA A 59 0.37 9.80 10.06
C ALA A 59 1.30 9.92 11.26
N GLU A 60 0.88 10.69 12.25
CA GLU A 60 1.63 10.82 13.50
C GLU A 60 1.54 9.54 14.33
N ASN A 61 0.41 8.83 14.23
CA ASN A 61 0.19 7.60 14.97
C ASN A 61 0.87 6.45 14.25
N LYS A 62 1.89 5.86 14.88
CA LYS A 62 2.66 4.76 14.28
C LYS A 62 1.91 3.43 14.27
N ASP A 63 0.76 3.33 14.93
CA ASP A 63 -0.06 2.13 14.93
C ASP A 63 -1.19 2.17 13.89
N ILE A 64 -1.28 3.25 13.13
CA ILE A 64 -2.32 3.37 12.10
C ILE A 64 -2.19 2.24 11.09
N PRO A 65 -3.30 1.58 10.73
CA PRO A 65 -3.23 0.52 9.71
C PRO A 65 -2.91 1.13 8.34
N LEU A 66 -1.82 0.66 7.74
CA LEU A 66 -1.38 1.11 6.43
C LEU A 66 -1.49 -0.05 5.43
N PHE A 67 -2.26 0.16 4.39
CA PHE A 67 -2.38 -0.78 3.28
C PHE A 67 -1.67 -0.19 2.09
N VAL A 68 -0.59 -0.83 1.65
CA VAL A 68 0.38 -0.24 0.72
C VAL A 68 0.34 -0.99 -0.61
N TYR A 69 0.29 -0.25 -1.71
CA TYR A 69 0.35 -0.86 -3.03
C TYR A 69 1.24 -0.05 -3.97
N CYS A 70 1.67 -0.70 -5.06
CA CYS A 70 2.37 -0.04 -6.13
C CYS A 70 1.83 -0.54 -7.47
N TYR A 71 2.66 -0.66 -8.52
CA TYR A 71 2.18 -1.21 -9.78
C TYR A 71 2.07 -2.74 -9.73
N SER A 72 3.14 -3.43 -9.32
CA SER A 72 3.21 -4.90 -9.33
C SER A 72 3.45 -5.52 -7.96
N GLY A 73 3.65 -4.72 -6.91
CA GLY A 73 3.88 -5.19 -5.55
C GLY A 73 5.33 -5.15 -5.09
N SER A 74 6.30 -4.88 -5.96
CA SER A 74 7.70 -4.91 -5.55
C SER A 74 8.14 -3.64 -4.82
N ARG A 75 7.76 -2.47 -5.32
CA ARG A 75 8.04 -1.21 -4.61
C ARG A 75 7.29 -1.15 -3.29
N SER A 76 6.05 -1.64 -3.26
CA SER A 76 5.28 -1.65 -2.02
C SER A 76 5.87 -2.60 -0.98
N ARG A 77 6.49 -3.70 -1.42
CA ARG A 77 7.21 -4.57 -0.48
C ARG A 77 8.39 -3.84 0.15
N GLN A 78 9.15 -3.08 -0.64
CA GLN A 78 10.22 -2.25 -0.11
C GLN A 78 9.70 -1.18 0.84
N ALA A 79 8.58 -0.56 0.47
CA ALA A 79 7.96 0.48 1.28
C ALA A 79 7.54 -0.07 2.64
N VAL A 80 6.94 -1.26 2.68
CA VAL A 80 6.56 -1.89 3.95
C VAL A 80 7.77 -2.05 4.86
N SER A 81 8.88 -2.54 4.32
CA SER A 81 10.11 -2.72 5.11
C SER A 81 10.60 -1.38 5.66
N LEU A 82 10.63 -0.34 4.83
CA LEU A 82 11.07 0.99 5.26
C LEU A 82 10.15 1.59 6.32
N LEU A 83 8.84 1.45 6.12
CA LEU A 83 7.87 1.97 7.09
C LEU A 83 8.00 1.27 8.43
N GLN A 84 8.25 -0.04 8.43
CA GLN A 84 8.48 -0.78 9.66
C GLN A 84 9.73 -0.27 10.37
N HIS A 85 10.79 0.04 9.64
CA HIS A 85 12.00 0.63 10.22
C HIS A 85 11.76 2.01 10.79
N MET A 86 10.78 2.73 10.24
CA MET A 86 10.39 4.04 10.75
C MET A 86 9.49 3.96 11.98
N GLY A 87 9.12 2.74 12.40
CA GLY A 87 8.32 2.53 13.60
C GLY A 87 6.85 2.25 13.37
N TYR A 88 6.40 2.20 12.12
CA TYR A 88 5.00 1.86 11.84
C TYR A 88 4.78 0.37 12.09
N SER A 89 3.83 0.04 12.96
CA SER A 89 3.66 -1.32 13.46
C SER A 89 2.60 -2.13 12.72
N ASN A 90 1.80 -1.48 11.87
CA ASN A 90 0.65 -2.13 11.26
C ASN A 90 0.62 -1.83 9.76
N VAL A 91 1.57 -2.42 9.03
CA VAL A 91 1.79 -2.14 7.62
C VAL A 91 1.67 -3.42 6.81
N GLN A 92 0.93 -3.37 5.72
CA GLN A 92 0.65 -4.54 4.90
C GLN A 92 0.82 -4.19 3.43
N ASN A 93 1.55 -5.04 2.70
CA ASN A 93 1.64 -4.95 1.24
C ASN A 93 0.42 -5.65 0.65
N ILE A 94 -0.40 -4.93 -0.12
CA ILE A 94 -1.58 -5.51 -0.71
C ILE A 94 -1.42 -5.78 -2.22
N GLY A 95 -0.23 -5.54 -2.77
CA GLY A 95 0.05 -5.94 -4.15
C GLY A 95 0.13 -4.78 -5.11
N GLY A 96 -0.40 -4.97 -6.30
CA GLY A 96 -0.24 -3.99 -7.36
C GLY A 96 -1.51 -3.67 -8.13
N ILE A 97 -1.59 -2.41 -8.55
CA ILE A 97 -2.73 -1.92 -9.33
C ILE A 97 -2.83 -2.61 -10.70
N ALA A 98 -1.74 -3.22 -11.17
CA ALA A 98 -1.77 -3.96 -12.43
C ALA A 98 -2.80 -5.10 -12.43
N ALA A 99 -3.08 -5.69 -11.25
CA ALA A 99 -4.07 -6.75 -11.11
C ALA A 99 -5.45 -6.22 -10.68
N TYR A 100 -5.57 -4.92 -10.47
CA TYR A 100 -6.81 -4.32 -9.99
C TYR A 100 -7.80 -4.16 -11.15
N ARG A 101 -9.06 -4.55 -10.93
CA ARG A 101 -10.12 -4.52 -11.94
C ARG A 101 -11.22 -3.53 -11.61
N GLY A 102 -11.08 -2.78 -10.54
CA GLY A 102 -12.09 -1.82 -10.14
C GLY A 102 -11.92 -0.47 -10.82
N LYS A 103 -12.72 0.48 -10.38
CA LYS A 103 -12.62 1.86 -10.86
C LYS A 103 -11.32 2.50 -10.39
N VAL A 104 -10.77 3.36 -11.24
CA VAL A 104 -9.66 4.23 -10.85
C VAL A 104 -10.14 5.67 -10.86
N GLU A 105 -9.47 6.50 -10.05
CA GLU A 105 -9.61 7.95 -10.06
C GLU A 105 -8.39 8.58 -10.70
N ARG A 106 -8.60 9.76 -11.28
CA ARG A 106 -7.51 10.54 -11.88
C ARG A 106 -7.49 11.95 -11.36
#